data_6206f48d288cdbd0efe2223eb09d9c90
#
_entry.id   6206f48d288cdbd0efe2223eb09d9c90
#
_cell.length_a   1.000
_cell.length_b   1.000
_cell.length_c   1.000
_cell.angle_alpha   90.00
_cell.angle_beta   90.00
_cell.angle_gamma   90.00
#
_symmetry.space_group_name_H-M   'P 1'
#
loop_
_entity.id
_entity.type
_entity.pdbx_description
1 polymer ?
#
loop_
_entity_poly.entity_id
_entity_poly.type
_entity_poly.pdbx_seq_one_letter_code
_entity_poly.pdbx_strand_id
1 'polypeptide(L)'
;MPTMAELFGIPWLTQERLIWIVVVLGGLLVVQRVLGAIRRRRPPKLHPNLQKYGGGRSEEDQQADLDASLKILATSSSATVAGYRIVRQIEAVFVDGCRAPSEAVTALKAAAARRGANAVINLSQQRTAAGKCSAQGDAVVVQAE
;
A
#
# COMPACT_ATOMS: atom_id res chain seq x y z
N MET A 1 -54.54 11.41 -33.71
CA MET A 1 -53.51 10.62 -33.06
C MET A 1 -53.87 10.48 -31.59
N PRO A 2 -54.12 9.26 -31.06
CA PRO A 2 -54.48 9.11 -29.65
C PRO A 2 -53.32 9.53 -28.76
N THR A 3 -53.62 10.27 -27.73
CA THR A 3 -52.63 10.70 -26.74
C THR A 3 -52.24 9.52 -25.87
N MET A 4 -50.96 9.49 -25.41
CA MET A 4 -50.41 8.41 -24.54
C MET A 4 -51.26 8.17 -23.27
N ALA A 5 -52.05 9.14 -22.82
CA ALA A 5 -52.97 9.06 -21.69
C ALA A 5 -54.17 8.11 -21.96
N GLU A 6 -54.62 8.04 -23.22
CA GLU A 6 -55.72 7.12 -23.60
C GLU A 6 -55.25 5.66 -23.70
N LEU A 7 -53.94 5.41 -23.96
CA LEU A 7 -53.40 4.08 -24.10
C LEU A 7 -53.25 3.37 -22.74
N PHE A 8 -53.08 4.12 -21.65
CA PHE A 8 -52.84 3.56 -20.28
C PHE A 8 -54.05 3.68 -19.35
N GLY A 9 -55.20 4.27 -19.82
CA GLY A 9 -56.44 4.33 -19.04
C GLY A 9 -56.37 5.11 -17.73
N ILE A 10 -55.39 6.01 -17.57
CA ILE A 10 -55.13 6.72 -16.31
C ILE A 10 -55.41 8.23 -16.52
N PRO A 11 -56.64 8.70 -16.23
CA PRO A 11 -57.11 10.03 -16.60
C PRO A 11 -56.45 11.20 -15.86
N TRP A 12 -55.66 10.93 -14.82
CA TRP A 12 -54.99 11.96 -14.02
C TRP A 12 -53.51 12.19 -14.42
N LEU A 13 -52.97 11.41 -15.39
CA LEU A 13 -51.64 11.56 -15.90
C LEU A 13 -51.59 12.62 -17.01
N THR A 14 -51.44 13.86 -16.61
CA THR A 14 -51.18 14.95 -17.57
C THR A 14 -49.74 14.85 -18.08
N GLN A 15 -49.52 15.28 -19.33
CA GLN A 15 -48.19 15.20 -19.97
C GLN A 15 -47.11 15.88 -19.14
N GLU A 16 -47.42 16.96 -18.44
CA GLU A 16 -46.50 17.66 -17.53
C GLU A 16 -46.09 16.80 -16.34
N ARG A 17 -46.99 16.03 -15.74
CA ARG A 17 -46.70 15.15 -14.60
C ARG A 17 -45.83 13.95 -15.02
N LEU A 18 -46.03 13.45 -16.22
CA LEU A 18 -45.18 12.39 -16.79
C LEU A 18 -43.73 12.86 -16.94
N ILE A 19 -43.51 14.07 -17.45
CA ILE A 19 -42.17 14.66 -17.57
C ILE A 19 -41.50 14.77 -16.19
N TRP A 20 -42.22 15.24 -15.19
CA TRP A 20 -41.70 15.36 -13.83
C TRP A 20 -41.35 14.01 -13.20
N ILE A 21 -42.15 12.99 -13.41
CA ILE A 21 -41.88 11.61 -12.94
C ILE A 21 -40.59 11.07 -13.57
N VAL A 22 -40.42 11.27 -14.88
CA VAL A 22 -39.21 10.81 -15.59
C VAL A 22 -37.96 11.55 -15.10
N VAL A 23 -38.06 12.88 -14.86
CA VAL A 23 -36.95 13.67 -14.34
C VAL A 23 -36.55 13.24 -12.92
N VAL A 24 -37.54 13.00 -12.04
CA VAL A 24 -37.29 12.55 -10.66
C VAL A 24 -36.69 11.16 -10.62
N LEU A 25 -37.24 10.20 -11.41
CA LEU A 25 -36.70 8.84 -11.52
C LEU A 25 -35.29 8.83 -12.11
N GLY A 26 -35.03 9.62 -13.15
CA GLY A 26 -33.71 9.78 -13.74
C GLY A 26 -32.71 10.37 -12.75
N GLY A 27 -33.10 11.41 -12.03
CA GLY A 27 -32.28 12.00 -10.97
C GLY A 27 -31.96 11.02 -9.85
N LEU A 28 -32.93 10.21 -9.40
CA LEU A 28 -32.73 9.19 -8.37
C LEU A 28 -31.75 8.12 -8.80
N LEU A 29 -31.83 7.66 -10.06
CA LEU A 29 -30.89 6.67 -10.62
C LEU A 29 -29.45 7.22 -10.70
N VAL A 30 -29.28 8.48 -11.09
CA VAL A 30 -27.96 9.12 -11.12
C VAL A 30 -27.38 9.21 -9.70
N VAL A 31 -28.18 9.66 -8.73
CA VAL A 31 -27.77 9.74 -7.33
C VAL A 31 -27.39 8.37 -6.78
N GLN A 32 -28.16 7.33 -7.05
CA GLN A 32 -27.83 5.96 -6.64
C GLN A 32 -26.53 5.46 -7.27
N ARG A 33 -26.27 5.76 -8.55
CA ARG A 33 -25.02 5.41 -9.22
C ARG A 33 -23.82 6.13 -8.63
N VAL A 34 -23.95 7.44 -8.35
CA VAL A 34 -22.88 8.24 -7.74
C VAL A 34 -22.59 7.77 -6.32
N LEU A 35 -23.61 7.54 -5.49
CA LEU A 35 -23.47 7.00 -4.14
C LEU A 35 -22.86 5.59 -4.15
N GLY A 36 -23.23 4.74 -5.10
CA GLY A 36 -22.66 3.42 -5.29
C GLY A 36 -21.18 3.47 -5.69
N ALA A 37 -20.78 4.42 -6.54
CA ALA A 37 -19.39 4.65 -6.93
C ALA A 37 -18.54 5.17 -5.75
N ILE A 38 -19.09 6.08 -4.93
CA ILE A 38 -18.42 6.59 -3.72
C ILE A 38 -18.28 5.48 -2.67
N ARG A 39 -19.30 4.64 -2.47
CA ARG A 39 -19.22 3.50 -1.54
C ARG A 39 -18.18 2.47 -1.97
N ARG A 40 -18.03 2.21 -3.28
CA ARG A 40 -17.00 1.29 -3.80
C ARG A 40 -15.57 1.84 -3.65
N ARG A 41 -15.41 3.16 -3.56
CA ARG A 41 -14.09 3.80 -3.36
C ARG A 41 -13.67 3.85 -1.88
N ARG A 42 -14.56 3.57 -0.94
CA ARG A 42 -14.18 3.47 0.46
C ARG A 42 -13.49 2.13 0.67
N PRO A 43 -12.18 2.10 1.03
CA PRO A 43 -11.51 0.86 1.37
C PRO A 43 -12.29 0.19 2.50
N PRO A 44 -12.42 -1.15 2.49
CA PRO A 44 -13.07 -1.86 3.58
C PRO A 44 -12.39 -1.45 4.88
N LYS A 45 -13.17 -1.09 5.89
CA LYS A 45 -12.64 -0.80 7.23
C LYS A 45 -12.02 -2.09 7.75
N LEU A 46 -10.70 -2.20 7.66
CA LEU A 46 -9.98 -3.31 8.29
C LEU A 46 -10.23 -3.26 9.80
N HIS A 47 -10.37 -4.45 10.38
CA HIS A 47 -10.45 -4.58 11.83
C HIS A 47 -9.22 -3.88 12.47
N PRO A 48 -9.37 -3.14 13.61
CA PRO A 48 -8.27 -2.37 14.22
C PRO A 48 -6.97 -3.16 14.39
N ASN A 49 -7.06 -4.46 14.69
CA ASN A 49 -5.91 -5.34 14.80
C ASN A 49 -5.25 -5.68 13.44
N LEU A 50 -5.99 -5.57 12.34
CA LEU A 50 -5.47 -5.82 10.99
C LEU A 50 -4.96 -4.53 10.32
N GLN A 51 -5.36 -3.35 10.80
CA GLN A 51 -4.79 -2.08 10.34
C GLN A 51 -3.29 -2.00 10.59
N LYS A 52 -2.80 -2.65 11.64
CA LYS A 52 -1.37 -2.77 11.96
C LYS A 52 -0.57 -3.53 10.89
N TYR A 53 -1.22 -4.38 10.11
CA TYR A 53 -0.58 -5.24 9.09
C TYR A 53 -0.97 -4.90 7.65
N GLY A 54 -1.99 -4.06 7.43
CA GLY A 54 -2.53 -3.74 6.10
C GLY A 54 -2.25 -2.33 5.60
N GLY A 55 -1.69 -1.46 6.43
CA GLY A 55 -1.31 -0.10 6.07
C GLY A 55 0.01 -0.12 5.30
N GLY A 56 0.04 0.43 4.09
CA GLY A 56 1.30 0.89 3.52
C GLY A 56 1.97 1.79 4.56
N ARG A 57 3.30 1.68 4.71
CA ARG A 57 4.09 2.52 5.60
C ARG A 57 3.71 3.98 5.40
N SER A 58 3.51 4.71 6.49
CA SER A 58 3.25 6.14 6.43
C SER A 58 4.46 6.87 5.83
N GLU A 59 4.26 8.05 5.29
CA GLU A 59 5.38 8.86 4.78
C GLU A 59 6.39 9.18 5.90
N GLU A 60 5.91 9.38 7.12
CA GLU A 60 6.74 9.57 8.31
C GLU A 60 7.59 8.33 8.63
N ASP A 61 7.01 7.12 8.54
CA ASP A 61 7.76 5.87 8.72
C ASP A 61 8.82 5.69 7.63
N GLN A 62 8.51 6.06 6.38
CA GLN A 62 9.46 5.99 5.28
C GLN A 62 10.63 6.95 5.47
N GLN A 63 10.37 8.17 5.93
CA GLN A 63 11.40 9.14 6.21
C GLN A 63 12.28 8.69 7.38
N ALA A 64 11.71 8.18 8.46
CA ALA A 64 12.44 7.61 9.58
C ALA A 64 13.30 6.41 9.18
N ASP A 65 12.81 5.58 8.23
CA ASP A 65 13.58 4.48 7.66
C ASP A 65 14.74 4.97 6.79
N LEU A 66 14.55 6.04 6.01
CA LEU A 66 15.62 6.66 5.24
C LEU A 66 16.74 7.15 6.16
N ASP A 67 16.40 7.94 7.18
CA ASP A 67 17.36 8.48 8.13
C ASP A 67 18.12 7.38 8.89
N ALA A 68 17.41 6.32 9.31
CA ALA A 68 18.05 5.19 9.96
C ALA A 68 18.96 4.42 8.99
N SER A 69 18.57 4.28 7.71
CA SER A 69 19.34 3.56 6.70
C SER A 69 20.70 4.20 6.39
N LEU A 70 20.83 5.53 6.58
CA LEU A 70 22.08 6.26 6.38
C LEU A 70 23.18 5.85 7.38
N LYS A 71 22.83 5.21 8.49
CA LYS A 71 23.79 4.67 9.46
C LYS A 71 24.50 3.40 8.97
N ILE A 72 23.97 2.77 7.91
CA ILE A 72 24.56 1.60 7.31
C ILE A 72 25.66 2.01 6.32
N LEU A 73 26.90 1.68 6.65
CA LEU A 73 28.08 2.04 5.89
C LEU A 73 28.20 1.22 4.60
N ALA A 74 27.84 -0.05 4.65
CA ALA A 74 27.99 -0.99 3.54
C ALA A 74 26.88 -2.02 3.46
N THR A 75 26.60 -2.47 2.24
CA THR A 75 25.71 -3.62 1.99
C THR A 75 26.34 -4.53 0.96
N SER A 76 26.26 -5.84 1.19
CA SER A 76 26.79 -6.87 0.30
C SER A 76 25.78 -7.98 0.07
N SER A 77 25.72 -8.50 -1.14
CA SER A 77 24.97 -9.74 -1.46
C SER A 77 25.75 -11.01 -1.11
N SER A 78 27.03 -10.88 -0.76
CA SER A 78 27.88 -11.96 -0.29
C SER A 78 28.08 -11.92 1.23
N ALA A 79 28.73 -12.93 1.78
CA ALA A 79 29.05 -13.02 3.19
C ALA A 79 30.19 -12.08 3.64
N THR A 80 30.78 -11.33 2.71
CA THR A 80 31.90 -10.42 2.99
C THR A 80 31.61 -9.02 2.47
N VAL A 81 32.26 -8.04 3.04
CA VAL A 81 32.23 -6.64 2.60
C VAL A 81 33.65 -6.22 2.26
N ALA A 82 33.88 -5.80 1.00
CA ALA A 82 35.22 -5.41 0.55
C ALA A 82 35.76 -4.21 1.37
N GLY A 83 37.00 -4.31 1.88
CA GLY A 83 37.66 -3.29 2.69
C GLY A 83 37.15 -3.21 4.14
N TYR A 84 36.38 -4.20 4.58
CA TYR A 84 35.89 -4.27 5.96
C TYR A 84 36.01 -5.67 6.52
N ARG A 85 36.38 -5.75 7.79
CA ARG A 85 36.35 -6.97 8.57
C ARG A 85 35.09 -7.05 9.41
N ILE A 86 34.41 -8.19 9.40
CA ILE A 86 33.25 -8.43 10.26
C ILE A 86 33.76 -8.66 11.70
N VAL A 87 33.33 -7.79 12.60
CA VAL A 87 33.67 -7.87 14.03
C VAL A 87 32.64 -8.71 14.77
N ARG A 88 31.35 -8.52 14.44
CA ARG A 88 30.25 -9.20 15.12
C ARG A 88 29.05 -9.34 14.20
N GLN A 89 28.49 -10.52 14.17
CA GLN A 89 27.17 -10.75 13.58
C GLN A 89 26.10 -10.57 14.68
N ILE A 90 25.04 -9.85 14.36
CA ILE A 90 23.95 -9.57 15.30
C ILE A 90 22.83 -10.58 15.10
N GLU A 91 22.14 -10.49 13.98
CA GLU A 91 21.02 -11.39 13.64
C GLU A 91 20.62 -11.26 12.17
N ALA A 92 19.85 -12.23 11.70
CA ALA A 92 19.18 -12.13 10.40
C ALA A 92 18.01 -11.15 10.49
N VAL A 93 17.87 -10.31 9.47
CA VAL A 93 16.81 -9.32 9.35
C VAL A 93 15.97 -9.63 8.12
N PHE A 94 14.66 -9.53 8.27
CA PHE A 94 13.71 -9.74 7.20
C PHE A 94 12.68 -8.60 7.17
N VAL A 95 12.32 -8.16 5.96
CA VAL A 95 11.29 -7.17 5.72
C VAL A 95 10.45 -7.61 4.52
N ASP A 96 9.13 -7.46 4.62
CA ASP A 96 8.20 -7.78 3.55
C ASP A 96 7.14 -6.69 3.35
N GLY A 97 6.29 -6.89 2.34
CA GLY A 97 5.14 -6.04 2.10
C GLY A 97 5.44 -4.70 1.42
N CYS A 98 6.70 -4.44 1.03
CA CYS A 98 7.12 -3.22 0.35
C CYS A 98 6.58 -3.16 -1.08
N ARG A 99 6.38 -1.95 -1.61
CA ARG A 99 5.89 -1.75 -2.99
C ARG A 99 6.99 -1.86 -4.01
N ALA A 100 8.20 -1.44 -3.65
CA ALA A 100 9.37 -1.45 -4.52
C ALA A 100 10.55 -2.18 -3.87
N PRO A 101 11.45 -2.78 -4.67
CA PRO A 101 12.66 -3.42 -4.15
C PRO A 101 13.56 -2.45 -3.38
N SER A 102 13.69 -1.21 -3.86
CA SER A 102 14.46 -0.16 -3.19
C SER A 102 13.89 0.18 -1.80
N GLU A 103 12.57 0.23 -1.67
CA GLU A 103 11.89 0.44 -0.38
C GLU A 103 12.18 -0.72 0.58
N ALA A 104 12.15 -1.97 0.09
CA ALA A 104 12.47 -3.15 0.89
C ALA A 104 13.90 -3.12 1.42
N VAL A 105 14.87 -2.71 0.59
CA VAL A 105 16.28 -2.57 1.01
C VAL A 105 16.46 -1.44 2.02
N THR A 106 15.85 -0.29 1.79
CA THR A 106 15.91 0.84 2.73
C THR A 106 15.35 0.45 4.10
N ALA A 107 14.21 -0.21 4.11
CA ALA A 107 13.59 -0.71 5.33
C ALA A 107 14.43 -1.79 6.03
N LEU A 108 15.07 -2.68 5.26
CA LEU A 108 16.00 -3.67 5.82
C LEU A 108 17.21 -3.01 6.48
N LYS A 109 17.83 -2.02 5.81
CA LYS A 109 18.92 -1.23 6.36
C LYS A 109 18.49 -0.53 7.65
N ALA A 110 17.33 0.12 7.65
CA ALA A 110 16.80 0.79 8.84
C ALA A 110 16.58 -0.20 9.99
N ALA A 111 16.03 -1.38 9.71
CA ALA A 111 15.83 -2.42 10.70
C ALA A 111 17.17 -2.94 11.28
N ALA A 112 18.19 -3.12 10.44
CA ALA A 112 19.53 -3.49 10.86
C ALA A 112 20.20 -2.39 11.72
N ALA A 113 20.09 -1.13 11.29
CA ALA A 113 20.63 0.02 12.02
C ALA A 113 20.00 0.17 13.42
N ARG A 114 18.69 -0.04 13.56
CA ARG A 114 17.99 0.00 14.86
C ARG A 114 18.49 -1.09 15.82
N ARG A 115 19.07 -2.19 15.31
CA ARG A 115 19.69 -3.25 16.08
C ARG A 115 21.18 -3.02 16.37
N GLY A 116 21.70 -1.87 15.95
CA GLY A 116 23.09 -1.48 16.18
C GLY A 116 24.08 -2.04 15.16
N ALA A 117 23.58 -2.51 14.00
CA ALA A 117 24.44 -2.87 12.88
C ALA A 117 24.90 -1.62 12.11
N ASN A 118 26.06 -1.71 11.51
CA ASN A 118 26.57 -0.71 10.58
C ASN A 118 26.79 -1.25 9.16
N ALA A 119 26.52 -2.55 8.94
CA ALA A 119 26.51 -3.17 7.62
C ALA A 119 25.48 -4.30 7.53
N VAL A 120 25.12 -4.65 6.29
CA VAL A 120 24.23 -5.78 5.96
C VAL A 120 24.92 -6.66 4.92
N ILE A 121 25.02 -7.96 5.19
CA ILE A 121 25.58 -8.97 4.29
C ILE A 121 24.49 -9.98 3.88
N ASN A 122 24.81 -10.84 2.91
CA ASN A 122 23.88 -11.83 2.37
C ASN A 122 22.53 -11.20 1.93
N LEU A 123 22.59 -9.96 1.45
CA LEU A 123 21.40 -9.24 1.00
C LEU A 123 20.74 -9.97 -0.17
N SER A 124 19.51 -10.39 0.02
CA SER A 124 18.67 -11.01 -1.01
C SER A 124 17.33 -10.29 -1.08
N GLN A 125 16.83 -10.13 -2.30
CA GLN A 125 15.56 -9.50 -2.59
C GLN A 125 14.68 -10.46 -3.37
N GLN A 126 13.39 -10.48 -3.05
CA GLN A 126 12.41 -11.30 -3.74
C GLN A 126 11.14 -10.51 -4.02
N ARG A 127 10.50 -10.81 -5.14
CA ARG A 127 9.18 -10.28 -5.46
C ARG A 127 8.15 -11.41 -5.31
N THR A 128 7.15 -11.18 -4.49
CA THR A 128 6.08 -12.15 -4.28
C THR A 128 5.11 -12.16 -5.46
N ALA A 129 4.35 -13.25 -5.63
CA ALA A 129 3.31 -13.35 -6.65
C ALA A 129 2.24 -12.25 -6.54
N ALA A 130 2.04 -11.68 -5.35
CA ALA A 130 1.14 -10.54 -5.12
C ALA A 130 1.74 -9.18 -5.53
N GLY A 131 2.92 -9.16 -6.18
CA GLY A 131 3.59 -7.94 -6.64
C GLY A 131 4.27 -7.13 -5.52
N LYS A 132 4.29 -7.63 -4.30
CA LYS A 132 5.00 -7.03 -3.17
C LYS A 132 6.46 -7.48 -3.16
N CYS A 133 7.33 -6.65 -2.61
CA CYS A 133 8.75 -6.93 -2.49
C CYS A 133 9.12 -7.25 -1.03
N SER A 134 10.04 -8.19 -0.87
CA SER A 134 10.67 -8.53 0.40
C SER A 134 12.18 -8.44 0.27
N ALA A 135 12.87 -8.20 1.38
CA ALA A 135 14.31 -8.22 1.48
C ALA A 135 14.73 -8.94 2.76
N GLN A 136 15.84 -9.66 2.69
CA GLN A 136 16.46 -10.33 3.83
C GLN A 136 17.97 -10.17 3.79
N GLY A 137 18.60 -10.26 4.94
CA GLY A 137 20.04 -10.18 5.08
C GLY A 137 20.47 -10.32 6.52
N ASP A 138 21.77 -10.40 6.76
CA ASP A 138 22.34 -10.51 8.08
C ASP A 138 22.88 -9.14 8.52
N ALA A 139 22.42 -8.67 9.68
CA ALA A 139 22.88 -7.46 10.32
C ALA A 139 24.23 -7.71 11.02
N VAL A 140 25.26 -6.96 10.65
CA VAL A 140 26.61 -7.16 11.16
C VAL A 140 27.24 -5.81 11.58
N VAL A 141 28.22 -5.90 12.46
CA VAL A 141 29.13 -4.79 12.76
C VAL A 141 30.44 -5.05 12.04
N VAL A 142 30.82 -4.08 11.20
CA VAL A 142 32.09 -4.13 10.47
C VAL A 142 33.00 -2.99 10.89
N GLN A 143 34.30 -3.19 10.72
CA GLN A 143 35.34 -2.21 10.92
C GLN A 143 36.23 -2.17 9.69
N ALA A 144 36.66 -0.97 9.29
CA ALA A 144 37.62 -0.82 8.19
C ALA A 144 38.93 -1.56 8.52
N GLU A 145 39.49 -2.23 7.51
CA GLU A 145 40.78 -2.88 7.58
C GLU A 145 41.93 -1.89 7.59
#